data_d043b8adbf73b68cdbfe2d1b20a08566
#
_entry.id   d043b8adbf73b68cdbfe2d1b20a08566
#
_cell.length_a   1.000
_cell.length_b   1.000
_cell.length_c   1.000
_cell.angle_alpha   90.00
_cell.angle_beta   90.00
_cell.angle_gamma   90.00
#
_symmetry.space_group_name_H-M   'P 1'
#
loop_
_entity.id
_entity.type
_entity.pdbx_description
1 polymer ?
#
loop_
_entity_poly.entity_id
_entity_poly.type
_entity_poly.pdbx_seq_one_letter_code
_entity_poly.pdbx_strand_id
1 'polypeptide(L)'
;MLHIRSLAFNIVFYLSLIVQMIVWTPFYFLSPRHRAWFVPKFWARTSLWLQEKIAGTRSEITGTENLPHGSFILAPKHQSFWDTMAFFPFLRDPLYILKRELQWIPFFGWYIMKMRMIPVDRGARGKVMAEVLARARREMEKGRQLIIYPEGTRRAPGAEPDYKYGIARFYANVGVPVVPVVMHPGLFWPRRRFKRYPGHFKVRILKPIAPGLDPDAFLKSLIDRMETESDALLVETIEANPHVPLPETARLRYAELTAERAVPASLSSE
;
A
#
# COMPACT_ATOMS: atom_id res chain seq x y z
N MET A 1 -19.10 -7.49 -21.29
CA MET A 1 -18.06 -6.44 -21.35
C MET A 1 -17.02 -6.53 -20.22
N LEU A 2 -17.40 -6.69 -18.95
CA LEU A 2 -16.45 -6.75 -17.81
C LEU A 2 -15.37 -7.84 -17.95
N HIS A 3 -15.75 -9.07 -18.34
CA HIS A 3 -14.80 -10.18 -18.51
C HIS A 3 -13.76 -9.89 -19.60
N ILE A 4 -14.20 -9.33 -20.73
CA ILE A 4 -13.30 -8.98 -21.85
C ILE A 4 -12.32 -7.89 -21.42
N ARG A 5 -12.79 -6.83 -20.76
CA ARG A 5 -11.92 -5.75 -20.24
C ARG A 5 -10.94 -6.27 -19.19
N SER A 6 -11.40 -7.15 -18.30
CA SER A 6 -10.53 -7.77 -17.29
C SER A 6 -9.46 -8.66 -17.92
N LEU A 7 -9.84 -9.44 -18.95
CA LEU A 7 -8.90 -10.28 -19.70
C LEU A 7 -7.86 -9.42 -20.43
N ALA A 8 -8.31 -8.43 -21.17
CA ALA A 8 -7.45 -7.51 -21.89
C ALA A 8 -6.48 -6.80 -20.94
N PHE A 9 -6.98 -6.28 -19.82
CA PHE A 9 -6.12 -5.66 -18.80
C PHE A 9 -5.08 -6.63 -18.26
N ASN A 10 -5.48 -7.83 -17.84
CA ASN A 10 -4.54 -8.80 -17.28
C ASN A 10 -3.45 -9.18 -18.30
N ILE A 11 -3.83 -9.46 -19.56
CA ILE A 11 -2.85 -9.79 -20.62
C ILE A 11 -1.89 -8.61 -20.84
N VAL A 12 -2.43 -7.41 -21.10
CA VAL A 12 -1.59 -6.24 -21.40
C VAL A 12 -0.73 -5.84 -20.21
N PHE A 13 -1.24 -5.94 -18.98
CA PHE A 13 -0.49 -5.66 -17.75
C PHE A 13 0.73 -6.57 -17.61
N TYR A 14 0.56 -7.89 -17.70
CA TYR A 14 1.68 -8.83 -17.58
C TYR A 14 2.63 -8.77 -18.77
N LEU A 15 2.11 -8.60 -19.98
CA LEU A 15 2.94 -8.42 -21.17
C LEU A 15 3.77 -7.14 -21.06
N SER A 16 3.17 -6.03 -20.65
CA SER A 16 3.86 -4.76 -20.39
C SER A 16 4.96 -4.91 -19.33
N LEU A 17 4.70 -5.65 -18.24
CA LEU A 17 5.70 -5.93 -17.21
C LEU A 17 6.88 -6.69 -17.81
N ILE A 18 6.63 -7.77 -18.56
CA ILE A 18 7.69 -8.61 -19.16
C ILE A 18 8.50 -7.81 -20.17
N VAL A 19 7.83 -7.11 -21.09
CA VAL A 19 8.48 -6.29 -22.12
C VAL A 19 9.34 -5.20 -21.48
N GLN A 20 8.81 -4.48 -20.49
CA GLN A 20 9.56 -3.44 -19.80
C GLN A 20 10.73 -4.00 -19.01
N MET A 21 10.57 -5.16 -18.37
CA MET A 21 11.70 -5.84 -17.70
C MET A 21 12.81 -6.18 -18.70
N ILE A 22 12.50 -6.71 -19.88
CA ILE A 22 13.50 -7.07 -20.88
C ILE A 22 14.17 -5.80 -21.44
N VAL A 23 13.38 -4.83 -21.91
CA VAL A 23 13.87 -3.62 -22.58
C VAL A 23 14.72 -2.76 -21.64
N TRP A 24 14.25 -2.57 -20.38
CA TRP A 24 14.93 -1.69 -19.44
C TRP A 24 16.04 -2.37 -18.64
N THR A 25 16.20 -3.68 -18.69
CA THR A 25 17.21 -4.42 -17.92
C THR A 25 18.64 -3.88 -18.16
N PRO A 26 19.13 -3.65 -19.39
CA PRO A 26 20.47 -3.10 -19.59
C PRO A 26 20.65 -1.75 -18.91
N PHE A 27 19.73 -0.80 -19.14
CA PHE A 27 19.76 0.50 -18.51
C PHE A 27 19.69 0.40 -16.97
N TYR A 28 18.82 -0.47 -16.47
CA TYR A 28 18.62 -0.66 -15.03
C TYR A 28 19.90 -1.12 -14.34
N PHE A 29 20.61 -2.09 -14.89
CA PHE A 29 21.82 -2.63 -14.27
C PHE A 29 23.08 -1.79 -14.51
N LEU A 30 23.18 -1.11 -15.63
CA LEU A 30 24.30 -0.23 -15.94
C LEU A 30 24.19 1.13 -15.21
N SER A 31 22.99 1.58 -14.87
CA SER A 31 22.79 2.85 -14.19
C SER A 31 23.09 2.77 -12.70
N PRO A 32 23.53 3.87 -12.05
CA PRO A 32 23.57 3.97 -10.59
C PRO A 32 22.18 3.74 -9.99
N ARG A 33 22.10 3.19 -8.77
CA ARG A 33 20.84 2.84 -8.11
C ARG A 33 19.80 3.96 -8.09
N HIS A 34 20.22 5.19 -7.81
CA HIS A 34 19.30 6.34 -7.77
C HIS A 34 18.64 6.66 -9.11
N ARG A 35 19.35 6.46 -10.23
CA ARG A 35 18.80 6.63 -11.60
C ARG A 35 17.97 5.41 -12.02
N ALA A 36 18.37 4.22 -11.59
CA ALA A 36 17.64 2.99 -11.89
C ALA A 36 16.19 2.98 -11.38
N TRP A 37 15.85 3.84 -10.40
CA TRP A 37 14.46 4.05 -9.96
C TRP A 37 13.52 4.54 -11.06
N PHE A 38 14.05 5.10 -12.16
CA PHE A 38 13.24 5.43 -13.32
C PHE A 38 12.43 4.22 -13.80
N VAL A 39 13.03 3.03 -13.87
CA VAL A 39 12.39 1.83 -14.40
C VAL A 39 11.17 1.38 -13.59
N PRO A 40 11.26 1.12 -12.28
CA PRO A 40 10.07 0.77 -11.49
C PRO A 40 9.01 1.88 -11.46
N LYS A 41 9.42 3.15 -11.46
CA LYS A 41 8.48 4.28 -11.51
C LYS A 41 7.77 4.38 -12.85
N PHE A 42 8.48 4.17 -13.95
CA PHE A 42 7.89 4.13 -15.28
C PHE A 42 6.89 2.98 -15.42
N TRP A 43 7.29 1.76 -14.98
CA TRP A 43 6.39 0.63 -14.94
C TRP A 43 5.13 0.89 -14.10
N ALA A 44 5.26 1.48 -12.93
CA ALA A 44 4.12 1.82 -12.08
C ALA A 44 3.17 2.80 -12.77
N ARG A 45 3.69 3.89 -13.36
CA ARG A 45 2.87 4.87 -14.11
C ARG A 45 2.15 4.23 -15.30
N THR A 46 2.86 3.41 -16.07
CA THR A 46 2.28 2.68 -17.19
C THR A 46 1.18 1.74 -16.72
N SER A 47 1.40 1.02 -15.62
CA SER A 47 0.43 0.07 -15.06
C SER A 47 -0.85 0.77 -14.58
N LEU A 48 -0.72 1.91 -13.89
CA LEU A 48 -1.84 2.73 -13.44
C LEU A 48 -2.61 3.30 -14.65
N TRP A 49 -1.92 3.76 -15.67
CA TRP A 49 -2.52 4.24 -16.90
C TRP A 49 -3.29 3.13 -17.64
N LEU A 50 -2.69 1.93 -17.77
CA LEU A 50 -3.35 0.76 -18.36
C LEU A 50 -4.61 0.37 -17.59
N GLN A 51 -4.56 0.44 -16.24
CA GLN A 51 -5.72 0.18 -15.41
C GLN A 51 -6.84 1.17 -15.68
N GLU A 52 -6.53 2.47 -15.78
CA GLU A 52 -7.51 3.49 -16.09
C GLU A 52 -8.11 3.29 -17.51
N LYS A 53 -7.27 3.07 -18.51
CA LYS A 53 -7.73 2.98 -19.92
C LYS A 53 -8.42 1.67 -20.25
N ILE A 54 -7.94 0.54 -19.73
CA ILE A 54 -8.47 -0.78 -20.08
C ILE A 54 -9.47 -1.27 -19.04
N ALA A 55 -9.11 -1.30 -17.76
CA ALA A 55 -10.02 -1.75 -16.71
C ALA A 55 -11.08 -0.68 -16.35
N GLY A 56 -10.81 0.60 -16.64
CA GLY A 56 -11.71 1.72 -16.32
C GLY A 56 -11.69 2.08 -14.84
N THR A 57 -10.63 1.74 -14.13
CA THR A 57 -10.48 2.06 -12.70
C THR A 57 -9.53 3.23 -12.57
N ARG A 58 -10.02 4.35 -12.04
CA ARG A 58 -9.24 5.55 -11.76
C ARG A 58 -9.01 5.68 -10.27
N SER A 59 -7.80 6.09 -9.90
CA SER A 59 -7.44 6.43 -8.52
C SER A 59 -7.06 7.90 -8.40
N GLU A 60 -7.47 8.53 -7.32
CA GLU A 60 -7.11 9.89 -6.95
C GLU A 60 -6.35 9.86 -5.63
N ILE A 61 -5.13 10.40 -5.60
CA ILE A 61 -4.30 10.45 -4.40
C ILE A 61 -4.34 11.86 -3.85
N THR A 62 -4.79 12.00 -2.60
CA THR A 62 -4.88 13.26 -1.87
C THR A 62 -3.97 13.24 -0.65
N GLY A 63 -3.59 14.42 -0.14
CA GLY A 63 -2.74 14.53 1.04
C GLY A 63 -1.24 14.33 0.74
N THR A 64 -0.79 14.47 -0.50
CA THR A 64 0.63 14.36 -0.86
C THR A 64 1.50 15.41 -0.17
N GLU A 65 0.92 16.54 0.22
CA GLU A 65 1.54 17.59 1.04
C GLU A 65 1.89 17.12 2.46
N ASN A 66 1.28 16.04 2.94
CA ASN A 66 1.59 15.42 4.22
C ASN A 66 2.86 14.53 4.20
N LEU A 67 3.44 14.29 3.02
CA LEU A 67 4.67 13.50 2.92
C LEU A 67 5.86 14.32 3.42
N PRO A 68 6.56 13.88 4.49
CA PRO A 68 7.72 14.59 5.00
C PRO A 68 8.87 14.60 4.00
N HIS A 69 9.72 15.62 4.07
CA HIS A 69 11.00 15.58 3.40
C HIS A 69 11.94 14.57 4.08
N GLY A 70 12.74 13.84 3.28
CA GLY A 70 13.71 12.87 3.80
C GLY A 70 13.11 11.52 4.10
N SER A 71 13.47 10.97 5.27
CA SER A 71 13.07 9.63 5.70
C SER A 71 11.77 9.65 6.46
N PHE A 72 10.90 8.73 6.12
CA PHE A 72 9.66 8.46 6.85
C PHE A 72 9.19 7.02 6.58
N ILE A 73 8.32 6.51 7.43
CA ILE A 73 7.62 5.24 7.20
C ILE A 73 6.27 5.56 6.59
N LEU A 74 6.00 5.04 5.40
CA LEU A 74 4.67 5.04 4.81
C LEU A 74 3.93 3.79 5.29
N ALA A 75 2.76 3.97 5.89
CA ALA A 75 1.97 2.91 6.50
C ALA A 75 0.61 2.76 5.80
N PRO A 76 0.55 2.16 4.60
CA PRO A 76 -0.70 2.01 3.87
C PRO A 76 -1.48 0.77 4.32
N LYS A 77 -2.82 0.82 4.25
CA LYS A 77 -3.65 -0.39 4.25
C LYS A 77 -3.29 -1.27 3.07
N HIS A 78 -3.41 -2.59 3.23
CA HIS A 78 -2.99 -3.55 2.21
C HIS A 78 -4.15 -4.42 1.73
N GLN A 79 -4.64 -4.21 0.50
CA GLN A 79 -5.82 -4.90 -0.02
C GLN A 79 -5.61 -5.54 -1.39
N SER A 80 -4.71 -4.98 -2.20
CA SER A 80 -4.59 -5.29 -3.62
C SER A 80 -3.14 -5.46 -4.08
N PHE A 81 -2.93 -5.84 -5.32
CA PHE A 81 -1.62 -5.70 -5.97
C PHE A 81 -1.34 -4.23 -6.28
N TRP A 82 -2.37 -3.43 -6.49
CA TRP A 82 -2.32 -2.01 -6.78
C TRP A 82 -1.45 -1.24 -5.77
N ASP A 83 -1.67 -1.46 -4.50
CA ASP A 83 -0.99 -0.77 -3.40
C ASP A 83 0.53 -1.06 -3.32
N THR A 84 1.00 -2.14 -3.96
CA THR A 84 2.44 -2.41 -4.02
C THR A 84 3.19 -1.53 -5.01
N MET A 85 2.52 -0.95 -6.01
CA MET A 85 3.15 -0.15 -7.06
C MET A 85 2.75 1.33 -7.04
N ALA A 86 1.58 1.64 -6.49
CA ALA A 86 0.96 2.97 -6.60
C ALA A 86 1.79 4.10 -5.98
N PHE A 87 2.61 3.80 -4.99
CA PHE A 87 3.43 4.78 -4.30
C PHE A 87 4.80 5.03 -4.95
N PHE A 88 5.27 4.20 -5.87
CA PHE A 88 6.56 4.41 -6.54
C PHE A 88 6.72 5.78 -7.19
N PRO A 89 5.72 6.33 -7.90
CA PRO A 89 5.85 7.65 -8.53
C PRO A 89 6.09 8.79 -7.54
N PHE A 90 5.59 8.69 -6.31
CA PHE A 90 5.59 9.77 -5.31
C PHE A 90 6.79 9.70 -4.36
N LEU A 91 7.43 8.55 -4.22
CA LEU A 91 8.54 8.35 -3.30
C LEU A 91 9.88 8.54 -4.03
N ARG A 92 10.84 9.17 -3.35
CA ARG A 92 12.17 9.42 -3.93
C ARG A 92 12.97 8.12 -4.06
N ASP A 93 13.10 7.37 -2.97
CA ASP A 93 13.89 6.15 -2.85
C ASP A 93 13.16 5.13 -1.94
N PRO A 94 12.06 4.52 -2.43
CA PRO A 94 11.28 3.60 -1.63
C PRO A 94 12.09 2.38 -1.19
N LEU A 95 11.81 1.93 0.03
CA LEU A 95 12.39 0.75 0.65
C LEU A 95 11.24 -0.18 1.06
N TYR A 96 11.29 -1.43 0.64
CA TYR A 96 10.31 -2.43 1.04
C TYR A 96 10.94 -3.51 1.90
N ILE A 97 10.19 -3.93 2.92
CA ILE A 97 10.40 -5.21 3.59
C ILE A 97 9.53 -6.23 2.87
N LEU A 98 10.14 -7.21 2.25
CA LEU A 98 9.45 -8.16 1.40
C LEU A 98 9.79 -9.60 1.77
N LYS A 99 8.93 -10.52 1.32
CA LYS A 99 9.11 -11.95 1.57
C LYS A 99 10.43 -12.44 0.96
N ARG A 100 11.23 -13.19 1.74
CA ARG A 100 12.56 -13.66 1.34
C ARG A 100 12.54 -14.44 0.02
N GLU A 101 11.53 -15.25 -0.21
CA GLU A 101 11.42 -16.08 -1.40
C GLU A 101 11.30 -15.27 -2.71
N LEU A 102 10.89 -14.00 -2.63
CA LEU A 102 10.81 -13.12 -3.80
C LEU A 102 12.18 -12.84 -4.42
N GLN A 103 13.27 -12.97 -3.65
CA GLN A 103 14.63 -12.81 -4.18
C GLN A 103 15.06 -13.93 -5.13
N TRP A 104 14.37 -15.09 -5.08
CA TRP A 104 14.66 -16.24 -5.93
C TRP A 104 13.89 -16.23 -7.25
N ILE A 105 12.96 -15.29 -7.45
CA ILE A 105 12.26 -15.13 -8.72
C ILE A 105 13.25 -14.57 -9.77
N PRO A 106 13.47 -15.26 -10.89
CA PRO A 106 14.36 -14.80 -11.95
C PRO A 106 14.05 -13.35 -12.37
N PHE A 107 15.06 -12.57 -12.66
CA PHE A 107 15.01 -11.13 -12.95
C PHE A 107 14.51 -10.28 -11.79
N PHE A 108 13.31 -10.57 -11.27
CA PHE A 108 12.71 -9.79 -10.16
C PHE A 108 13.61 -9.77 -8.92
N GLY A 109 14.20 -10.93 -8.57
CA GLY A 109 15.14 -11.03 -7.46
C GLY A 109 16.37 -10.13 -7.65
N TRP A 110 16.90 -10.05 -8.85
CA TRP A 110 18.03 -9.16 -9.15
C TRP A 110 17.64 -7.69 -9.04
N TYR A 111 16.43 -7.33 -9.49
CA TYR A 111 15.89 -5.98 -9.35
C TYR A 111 15.80 -5.55 -7.89
N ILE A 112 15.20 -6.37 -7.02
CA ILE A 112 15.06 -6.06 -5.59
C ILE A 112 16.40 -6.02 -4.86
N MET A 113 17.38 -6.85 -5.24
CA MET A 113 18.73 -6.81 -4.70
C MET A 113 19.45 -5.51 -5.06
N LYS A 114 19.40 -5.08 -6.33
CA LYS A 114 19.99 -3.82 -6.75
C LYS A 114 19.39 -2.63 -6.02
N MET A 115 18.07 -2.64 -5.74
CA MET A 115 17.39 -1.61 -4.97
C MET A 115 17.63 -1.72 -3.47
N ARG A 116 18.43 -2.70 -3.01
CA ARG A 116 18.74 -2.93 -1.59
C ARG A 116 17.48 -3.06 -0.75
N MET A 117 16.48 -3.79 -1.25
CA MET A 117 15.29 -4.13 -0.48
C MET A 117 15.65 -5.06 0.67
N ILE A 118 14.80 -5.13 1.67
CA ILE A 118 15.02 -5.93 2.87
C ILE A 118 14.19 -7.22 2.77
N PRO A 119 14.78 -8.34 2.31
CA PRO A 119 14.09 -9.62 2.35
C PRO A 119 14.01 -10.12 3.79
N VAL A 120 12.82 -10.61 4.19
CA VAL A 120 12.58 -11.15 5.52
C VAL A 120 11.81 -12.45 5.43
N ASP A 121 12.14 -13.39 6.29
CA ASP A 121 11.29 -14.51 6.60
C ASP A 121 10.18 -14.05 7.56
N ARG A 122 8.92 -14.20 7.18
CA ARG A 122 7.77 -13.74 7.98
C ARG A 122 7.62 -14.49 9.31
N GLY A 123 8.24 -15.64 9.44
CA GLY A 123 8.37 -16.37 10.70
C GLY A 123 9.52 -15.92 11.61
N ALA A 124 10.34 -15.00 11.13
CA ALA A 124 11.53 -14.56 11.84
C ALA A 124 11.22 -13.86 13.17
N ARG A 125 11.84 -14.33 14.23
CA ARG A 125 11.79 -13.76 15.59
C ARG A 125 13.20 -13.53 16.10
N GLY A 126 13.34 -12.81 17.22
CA GLY A 126 14.63 -12.66 17.91
C GLY A 126 15.70 -11.95 17.06
N LYS A 127 16.85 -12.58 16.89
CA LYS A 127 18.03 -12.01 16.20
C LYS A 127 17.74 -11.55 14.78
N VAL A 128 16.95 -12.30 14.01
CA VAL A 128 16.64 -11.94 12.63
C VAL A 128 15.81 -10.64 12.55
N MET A 129 14.87 -10.46 13.48
CA MET A 129 14.12 -9.20 13.55
C MET A 129 15.03 -8.02 13.93
N ALA A 130 15.96 -8.21 14.86
CA ALA A 130 16.93 -7.18 15.22
C ALA A 130 17.81 -6.77 14.02
N GLU A 131 18.26 -7.74 13.21
CA GLU A 131 19.02 -7.47 12.00
C GLU A 131 18.19 -6.68 10.94
N VAL A 132 16.91 -7.04 10.76
CA VAL A 132 15.99 -6.34 9.87
C VAL A 132 15.79 -4.88 10.32
N LEU A 133 15.58 -4.66 11.62
CA LEU A 133 15.45 -3.32 12.20
C LEU A 133 16.73 -2.50 12.01
N ALA A 134 17.89 -3.08 12.34
CA ALA A 134 19.19 -2.42 12.17
C ALA A 134 19.48 -2.08 10.69
N ARG A 135 19.12 -2.98 9.77
CA ARG A 135 19.25 -2.73 8.33
C ARG A 135 18.30 -1.63 7.87
N ALA A 136 17.04 -1.65 8.30
CA ALA A 136 16.07 -0.61 8.00
C ALA A 136 16.57 0.76 8.48
N ARG A 137 17.04 0.85 9.73
CA ARG A 137 17.60 2.07 10.29
C ARG A 137 18.74 2.63 9.43
N ARG A 138 19.75 1.80 9.11
CA ARG A 138 20.88 2.21 8.24
C ARG A 138 20.45 2.70 6.86
N GLU A 139 19.41 2.10 6.27
CA GLU A 139 18.90 2.56 4.97
C GLU A 139 18.07 3.84 5.11
N MET A 140 17.34 4.01 6.20
CA MET A 140 16.57 5.23 6.50
C MET A 140 17.48 6.43 6.78
N GLU A 141 18.64 6.23 7.43
CA GLU A 141 19.66 7.28 7.64
C GLU A 141 20.16 7.88 6.30
N LYS A 142 19.97 7.17 5.18
CA LYS A 142 20.30 7.66 3.82
C LYS A 142 19.17 8.45 3.15
N GLY A 143 18.11 8.79 3.86
CA GLY A 143 16.98 9.55 3.32
C GLY A 143 15.96 8.70 2.56
N ARG A 144 15.89 7.38 2.79
CA ARG A 144 14.94 6.47 2.12
C ARG A 144 13.56 6.50 2.78
N GLN A 145 12.53 6.12 2.02
CA GLN A 145 11.14 6.02 2.50
C GLN A 145 10.76 4.55 2.65
N LEU A 146 10.53 4.10 3.88
CA LEU A 146 10.20 2.72 4.20
C LEU A 146 8.69 2.50 4.09
N ILE A 147 8.27 1.51 3.30
CA ILE A 147 6.87 1.11 3.19
C ILE A 147 6.65 -0.12 4.06
N ILE A 148 5.77 0.01 5.03
CA ILE A 148 5.33 -1.07 5.91
C ILE A 148 3.81 -1.15 5.87
N TYR A 149 3.29 -2.31 5.50
CA TYR A 149 1.87 -2.59 5.61
C TYR A 149 1.56 -3.02 7.05
N PRO A 150 0.81 -2.22 7.83
CA PRO A 150 0.64 -2.49 9.26
C PRO A 150 -0.04 -3.83 9.56
N GLU A 151 -0.90 -4.28 8.66
CA GLU A 151 -1.62 -5.56 8.77
C GLU A 151 -0.76 -6.79 8.37
N GLY A 152 0.43 -6.57 7.79
CA GLY A 152 1.37 -7.61 7.38
C GLY A 152 0.91 -8.51 6.22
N THR A 153 -0.34 -8.44 5.84
CA THR A 153 -0.94 -9.20 4.71
C THR A 153 -2.09 -8.42 4.09
N ARG A 154 -2.49 -8.80 2.86
CA ARG A 154 -3.67 -8.21 2.21
C ARG A 154 -4.93 -8.65 2.90
N ARG A 155 -5.76 -7.68 3.32
CA ARG A 155 -7.08 -7.87 3.91
C ARG A 155 -8.17 -7.41 2.95
N ALA A 156 -9.36 -7.98 3.06
CA ALA A 156 -10.49 -7.51 2.26
C ALA A 156 -10.95 -6.13 2.74
N PRO A 157 -11.48 -5.27 1.85
CA PRO A 157 -12.13 -4.03 2.27
C PRO A 157 -13.21 -4.29 3.32
N GLY A 158 -13.27 -3.47 4.38
CA GLY A 158 -14.22 -3.61 5.48
C GLY A 158 -13.97 -4.80 6.43
N ALA A 159 -12.86 -5.54 6.26
CA ALA A 159 -12.49 -6.59 7.21
C ALA A 159 -12.03 -5.99 8.54
N GLU A 160 -12.33 -6.71 9.65
CA GLU A 160 -11.86 -6.34 10.98
C GLU A 160 -10.38 -5.97 11.01
N PRO A 161 -9.99 -4.91 11.72
CA PRO A 161 -8.60 -4.49 11.87
C PRO A 161 -7.71 -5.60 12.46
N ASP A 162 -6.53 -5.81 11.86
CA ASP A 162 -5.55 -6.80 12.36
C ASP A 162 -4.14 -6.23 12.24
N TYR A 163 -3.85 -5.21 13.03
CA TYR A 163 -2.56 -4.53 13.02
C TYR A 163 -1.50 -5.32 13.77
N LYS A 164 -0.34 -5.49 13.13
CA LYS A 164 0.78 -6.22 13.73
C LYS A 164 1.70 -5.28 14.50
N TYR A 165 2.09 -5.66 15.69
CA TYR A 165 2.99 -4.89 16.55
C TYR A 165 4.35 -4.56 15.91
N GLY A 166 4.68 -5.24 14.81
CA GLY A 166 5.90 -5.00 14.06
C GLY A 166 6.12 -3.56 13.66
N ILE A 167 5.06 -2.83 13.27
CA ILE A 167 5.19 -1.42 12.89
C ILE A 167 5.59 -0.53 14.08
N ALA A 168 5.10 -0.81 15.27
CA ALA A 168 5.49 -0.10 16.50
C ALA A 168 6.96 -0.31 16.83
N ARG A 169 7.50 -1.52 16.59
CA ARG A 169 8.94 -1.78 16.73
C ARG A 169 9.78 -0.98 15.75
N PHE A 170 9.34 -0.87 14.49
CA PHE A 170 10.02 -0.03 13.50
C PHE A 170 9.97 1.44 13.88
N TYR A 171 8.80 1.94 14.29
CA TYR A 171 8.63 3.30 14.76
C TYR A 171 9.59 3.67 15.89
N ALA A 172 9.63 2.87 16.95
CA ALA A 172 10.51 3.10 18.10
C ALA A 172 11.99 3.00 17.75
N ASN A 173 12.37 2.11 16.81
CA ASN A 173 13.77 1.84 16.50
C ASN A 173 14.35 2.84 15.48
N VAL A 174 13.55 3.29 14.52
CA VAL A 174 14.03 4.13 13.41
C VAL A 174 13.93 5.64 13.74
N GLY A 175 12.98 6.04 14.58
CA GLY A 175 12.86 7.42 15.05
C GLY A 175 12.49 8.44 13.98
N VAL A 176 11.67 8.04 12.99
CA VAL A 176 11.20 8.92 11.91
C VAL A 176 9.66 9.01 11.93
N PRO A 177 9.06 10.03 11.29
CA PRO A 177 7.60 10.12 11.18
C PRO A 177 6.99 8.90 10.48
N VAL A 178 5.77 8.51 10.90
CA VAL A 178 4.96 7.51 10.23
C VAL A 178 3.78 8.18 9.57
N VAL A 179 3.61 7.95 8.28
CA VAL A 179 2.54 8.51 7.45
C VAL A 179 1.50 7.44 7.17
N PRO A 180 0.32 7.49 7.82
CA PRO A 180 -0.76 6.55 7.56
C PRO A 180 -1.38 6.82 6.18
N VAL A 181 -1.80 5.76 5.47
CA VAL A 181 -2.50 5.89 4.19
C VAL A 181 -3.69 4.94 4.15
N VAL A 182 -4.85 5.47 3.83
CA VAL A 182 -6.10 4.70 3.73
C VAL A 182 -6.62 4.68 2.30
N MET A 183 -7.18 3.55 1.89
CA MET A 183 -7.65 3.30 0.53
C MET A 183 -8.41 1.99 0.42
N HIS A 184 -9.26 1.86 -0.62
CA HIS A 184 -10.02 0.64 -0.88
C HIS A 184 -9.83 0.07 -2.31
N PRO A 185 -8.59 -0.09 -2.81
CA PRO A 185 -8.34 -0.66 -4.14
C PRO A 185 -8.82 -2.12 -4.27
N GLY A 186 -9.00 -2.82 -3.15
CA GLY A 186 -9.51 -4.19 -3.11
C GLY A 186 -10.94 -4.35 -3.63
N LEU A 187 -11.75 -3.29 -3.65
CA LEU A 187 -13.07 -3.27 -4.29
C LEU A 187 -12.95 -3.39 -5.82
N PHE A 188 -11.94 -2.79 -6.42
CA PHE A 188 -11.76 -2.72 -7.87
C PHE A 188 -10.79 -3.77 -8.41
N TRP A 189 -9.74 -4.07 -7.66
CA TRP A 189 -8.74 -5.09 -7.97
C TRP A 189 -8.62 -6.09 -6.81
N PRO A 190 -9.63 -6.96 -6.61
CA PRO A 190 -9.64 -7.89 -5.48
C PRO A 190 -8.49 -8.90 -5.54
N ARG A 191 -7.99 -9.28 -4.37
CA ARG A 191 -6.91 -10.25 -4.22
C ARG A 191 -7.30 -11.61 -4.81
N ARG A 192 -6.42 -12.20 -5.64
CA ARG A 192 -6.61 -13.53 -6.24
C ARG A 192 -7.89 -13.68 -7.06
N ARG A 193 -8.45 -12.59 -7.58
CA ARG A 193 -9.61 -12.62 -8.46
C ARG A 193 -9.21 -12.17 -9.87
N PHE A 194 -9.89 -12.72 -10.86
CA PHE A 194 -9.66 -12.39 -12.27
C PHE A 194 -10.25 -11.03 -12.66
N LYS A 195 -11.43 -10.72 -12.14
CA LYS A 195 -12.18 -9.52 -12.50
C LYS A 195 -11.52 -8.23 -11.99
N ARG A 196 -11.58 -7.19 -12.84
CA ARG A 196 -11.18 -5.80 -12.55
C ARG A 196 -12.41 -4.94 -12.75
N TYR A 197 -12.86 -4.29 -11.70
CA TYR A 197 -14.09 -3.51 -11.74
C TYR A 197 -13.77 -2.07 -12.11
N PRO A 198 -14.52 -1.47 -13.08
CA PRO A 198 -14.38 -0.05 -13.38
C PRO A 198 -14.90 0.78 -12.21
N GLY A 199 -14.42 2.00 -12.09
CA GLY A 199 -14.88 2.96 -11.09
C GLY A 199 -13.77 3.91 -10.65
N HIS A 200 -14.08 4.70 -9.64
CA HIS A 200 -13.16 5.70 -9.10
C HIS A 200 -13.04 5.53 -7.59
N PHE A 201 -11.81 5.58 -7.08
CA PHE A 201 -11.57 5.57 -5.64
C PHE A 201 -10.48 6.57 -5.24
N LYS A 202 -10.62 7.07 -4.03
CA LYS A 202 -9.63 7.95 -3.43
C LYS A 202 -8.62 7.18 -2.58
N VAL A 203 -7.44 7.76 -2.47
CA VAL A 203 -6.38 7.37 -1.55
C VAL A 203 -6.07 8.59 -0.71
N ARG A 204 -6.17 8.47 0.62
CA ARG A 204 -5.88 9.56 1.53
C ARG A 204 -4.56 9.32 2.25
N ILE A 205 -3.60 10.20 2.03
CA ILE A 205 -2.37 10.28 2.80
C ILE A 205 -2.65 11.18 4.01
N LEU A 206 -2.63 10.60 5.21
CA LEU A 206 -2.99 11.30 6.43
C LEU A 206 -1.80 12.09 6.99
N LYS A 207 -2.08 12.98 7.94
CA LYS A 207 -1.03 13.73 8.65
C LYS A 207 -0.07 12.77 9.36
N PRO A 208 1.25 13.01 9.30
CA PRO A 208 2.24 12.18 9.93
C PRO A 208 2.03 12.08 11.46
N ILE A 209 2.36 10.91 12.00
CA ILE A 209 2.57 10.72 13.43
C ILE A 209 4.05 10.99 13.69
N ALA A 210 4.35 12.00 14.49
CA ALA A 210 5.71 12.38 14.83
C ALA A 210 6.40 11.28 15.66
N PRO A 211 7.74 11.13 15.58
CA PRO A 211 8.47 10.20 16.45
C PRO A 211 8.43 10.67 17.92
N GLY A 212 8.65 9.71 18.85
CA GLY A 212 8.78 10.02 20.29
C GLY A 212 7.61 9.56 21.15
N LEU A 213 6.54 9.01 20.58
CA LEU A 213 5.50 8.36 21.38
C LEU A 213 6.00 7.00 21.91
N ASP A 214 5.43 6.57 23.01
CA ASP A 214 5.51 5.18 23.44
C ASP A 214 4.96 4.25 22.34
N PRO A 215 5.56 3.05 22.10
CA PRO A 215 5.14 2.15 21.05
C PRO A 215 3.67 1.74 21.09
N ASP A 216 3.08 1.55 22.26
CA ASP A 216 1.68 1.17 22.41
C ASP A 216 0.76 2.37 22.14
N ALA A 217 1.12 3.56 22.65
CA ALA A 217 0.43 4.81 22.36
C ALA A 217 0.50 5.15 20.85
N PHE A 218 1.64 4.94 20.22
CA PHE A 218 1.78 5.07 18.77
C PHE A 218 0.85 4.12 18.02
N LEU A 219 0.87 2.82 18.38
CA LEU A 219 0.06 1.81 17.70
C LEU A 219 -1.42 2.12 17.82
N LYS A 220 -1.88 2.51 19.02
CA LYS A 220 -3.25 2.95 19.24
C LYS A 220 -3.61 4.16 18.37
N SER A 221 -2.78 5.21 18.37
CA SER A 221 -3.00 6.40 17.55
C SER A 221 -3.03 6.08 16.05
N LEU A 222 -2.18 5.17 15.59
CA LEU A 222 -2.16 4.72 14.20
C LEU A 222 -3.46 4.02 13.83
N ILE A 223 -3.92 3.08 14.65
CA ILE A 223 -5.16 2.32 14.43
C ILE A 223 -6.36 3.28 14.42
N ASP A 224 -6.51 4.08 15.47
CA ASP A 224 -7.64 5.01 15.61
C ASP A 224 -7.76 5.94 14.38
N ARG A 225 -6.65 6.54 13.96
CA ARG A 225 -6.64 7.42 12.79
C ARG A 225 -6.93 6.68 11.48
N MET A 226 -6.31 5.51 11.29
CA MET A 226 -6.48 4.75 10.07
C MET A 226 -7.88 4.18 9.93
N GLU A 227 -8.45 3.65 11.01
CA GLU A 227 -9.79 3.05 10.94
C GLU A 227 -10.87 4.12 10.77
N THR A 228 -10.81 5.21 11.52
CA THR A 228 -11.75 6.33 11.36
C THR A 228 -11.80 6.83 9.91
N GLU A 229 -10.65 7.10 9.32
CA GLU A 229 -10.56 7.58 7.94
C GLU A 229 -10.86 6.49 6.90
N SER A 230 -10.52 5.24 7.20
CA SER A 230 -10.82 4.09 6.33
C SER A 230 -12.33 3.85 6.25
N ASP A 231 -13.04 3.91 7.37
CA ASP A 231 -14.49 3.75 7.42
C ASP A 231 -15.21 4.86 6.66
N ALA A 232 -14.82 6.10 6.89
CA ALA A 232 -15.37 7.24 6.15
C ALA A 232 -15.12 7.10 4.63
N LEU A 233 -13.92 6.69 4.25
CA LEU A 233 -13.55 6.47 2.85
C LEU A 233 -14.24 5.25 2.23
N LEU A 234 -14.52 4.21 3.02
CA LEU A 234 -15.26 3.02 2.56
C LEU A 234 -16.67 3.40 2.13
N VAL A 235 -17.38 4.15 2.98
CA VAL A 235 -18.73 4.64 2.68
C VAL A 235 -18.72 5.50 1.44
N GLU A 236 -17.84 6.50 1.36
CA GLU A 236 -17.70 7.38 0.19
C GLU A 236 -17.42 6.58 -1.10
N THR A 237 -16.52 5.58 -1.02
CA THR A 237 -16.15 4.77 -2.18
C THR A 237 -17.31 3.89 -2.66
N ILE A 238 -18.09 3.32 -1.75
CA ILE A 238 -19.26 2.48 -2.08
C ILE A 238 -20.36 3.34 -2.71
N GLU A 239 -20.69 4.48 -2.11
CA GLU A 239 -21.71 5.39 -2.61
C GLU A 239 -21.38 5.96 -4.00
N ALA A 240 -20.10 6.27 -4.24
CA ALA A 240 -19.62 6.74 -5.55
C ALA A 240 -19.57 5.63 -6.62
N ASN A 241 -19.67 4.35 -6.25
CA ASN A 241 -19.53 3.21 -7.15
C ASN A 241 -20.58 2.11 -6.90
N PRO A 242 -21.90 2.42 -6.99
CA PRO A 242 -22.97 1.49 -6.60
C PRO A 242 -23.03 0.21 -7.47
N HIS A 243 -22.37 0.22 -8.61
CA HIS A 243 -22.29 -0.92 -9.54
C HIS A 243 -21.19 -1.92 -9.23
N VAL A 244 -20.29 -1.61 -8.28
CA VAL A 244 -19.19 -2.50 -7.90
C VAL A 244 -19.69 -3.53 -6.87
N PRO A 245 -19.54 -4.84 -7.14
CA PRO A 245 -19.96 -5.86 -6.19
C PRO A 245 -19.09 -5.82 -4.93
N LEU A 246 -19.74 -5.73 -3.79
CA LEU A 246 -19.06 -5.67 -2.50
C LEU A 246 -18.71 -7.06 -1.99
N PRO A 247 -17.49 -7.28 -1.47
CA PRO A 247 -17.21 -8.43 -0.64
C PRO A 247 -18.06 -8.37 0.63
N GLU A 248 -18.33 -9.51 1.24
CA GLU A 248 -19.19 -9.62 2.42
C GLU A 248 -18.73 -8.69 3.56
N THR A 249 -17.43 -8.62 3.81
CA THR A 249 -16.85 -7.74 4.83
C THR A 249 -17.18 -6.26 4.60
N ALA A 250 -17.05 -5.79 3.34
CA ALA A 250 -17.39 -4.40 3.02
C ALA A 250 -18.89 -4.14 3.11
N ARG A 251 -19.74 -5.12 2.73
CA ARG A 251 -21.20 -5.00 2.81
C ARG A 251 -21.67 -4.90 4.27
N LEU A 252 -21.14 -5.75 5.13
CA LEU A 252 -21.48 -5.73 6.57
C LEU A 252 -21.00 -4.42 7.21
N ARG A 253 -19.72 -4.05 6.99
CA ARG A 253 -19.18 -2.81 7.56
C ARG A 253 -19.91 -1.56 7.08
N TYR A 254 -20.27 -1.50 5.80
CA TYR A 254 -21.05 -0.39 5.26
C TYR A 254 -22.43 -0.30 5.92
N ALA A 255 -23.11 -1.44 6.13
CA ALA A 255 -24.41 -1.46 6.79
C ALA A 255 -24.33 -0.95 8.24
N GLU A 256 -23.31 -1.36 9.01
CA GLU A 256 -23.04 -0.85 10.36
C GLU A 256 -22.83 0.67 10.37
N LEU A 257 -21.90 1.17 9.55
CA LEU A 257 -21.55 2.59 9.51
C LEU A 257 -22.73 3.49 9.06
N THR A 258 -23.57 2.98 8.17
CA THR A 258 -24.75 3.74 7.72
C THR A 258 -25.90 3.69 8.72
N ALA A 259 -26.06 2.59 9.47
CA ALA A 259 -27.02 2.51 10.58
C ALA A 259 -26.64 3.47 11.71
N GLU A 260 -25.36 3.54 12.09
CA GLU A 260 -24.86 4.49 13.10
C GLU A 260 -25.11 5.95 12.70
N ARG A 261 -24.99 6.29 11.41
CA ARG A 261 -25.30 7.64 10.90
C ARG A 261 -26.80 7.98 10.91
N ALA A 262 -27.66 6.97 10.84
CA ALA A 262 -29.11 7.14 10.82
C ALA A 262 -29.70 7.35 12.23
N VAL A 263 -28.97 7.04 13.31
CA VAL A 263 -29.38 7.30 14.69
C VAL A 263 -29.11 8.78 15.01
N PRO A 264 -30.14 9.59 15.29
CA PRO A 264 -29.93 11.01 15.63
C PRO A 264 -29.10 11.12 16.92
N ALA A 265 -28.19 12.10 16.98
CA ALA A 265 -27.34 12.41 18.13
C ALA A 265 -28.10 12.77 19.43
N SER A 266 -29.44 12.78 19.40
CA SER A 266 -30.33 13.11 20.53
C SER A 266 -30.54 11.97 21.54
N LEU A 267 -30.00 10.77 21.33
CA LEU A 267 -30.17 9.62 22.24
C LEU A 267 -28.90 9.22 23.01
N SER A 268 -27.81 9.98 22.89
CA SER A 268 -26.53 9.69 23.59
C SER A 268 -26.28 10.55 24.84
N SER A 269 -27.31 11.19 25.38
CA SER A 269 -27.25 11.97 26.64
C SER A 269 -28.33 11.47 27.61
N GLU A 270 -28.19 10.27 28.13
CA GLU A 270 -28.79 9.83 29.40
C GLU A 270 -27.73 9.06 30.21
#